data_13b476942b26ed46d7f1615c8aa896c0
#
_entry.id   13b476942b26ed46d7f1615c8aa896c0
#
_cell.length_a   1.000
_cell.length_b   1.000
_cell.length_c   1.000
_cell.angle_alpha   90.00
_cell.angle_beta   90.00
_cell.angle_gamma   90.00
#
_symmetry.space_group_name_H-M   'P 1'
#
loop_
_entity.id
_entity.type
_entity.pdbx_description
1 polymer ?
#
loop_
_entity_poly.entity_id
_entity_poly.type
_entity_poly.pdbx_seq_one_letter_code
_entity_poly.pdbx_strand_id
1 'polypeptide(L)'
;PHYIVPEIEAINTDLLAKIEKKNDLTIVPSIKAVQLTMNRQGIRKLASEILNLPTSPYAFAKSFKELKSVINSKIGLPCFIKPTMSSSGKGQSRIVEENEVSKAWEHSKSGRVNQGEVIVEGQVDFDYEITLLTVRAKNKDGEISTHFCEPIGHRQENGDYVESWQPQAMSEKALVKSKEVAKKITDALGGLGIFGVELFIKKDEVWFSEVSPRPHDTGMVTMATQKQSEFELHAKAILGLPVDVSLTKAGASAVIYGEHDADVIIYDEIEKALAIDGVDIRIFGKPESFK
;
A
#
# COMPACT_ATOMS: atom_id res chain seq x y z
N PRO A 1 8.36 24.82 9.10
CA PRO A 1 7.31 24.26 8.26
C PRO A 1 5.98 24.30 8.99
N HIS A 2 4.86 24.36 8.29
CA HIS A 2 3.52 24.27 8.86
C HIS A 2 3.01 22.81 8.83
N TYR A 3 3.49 22.03 7.88
CA TYR A 3 3.13 20.63 7.69
C TYR A 3 4.36 19.75 7.68
N ILE A 4 4.23 18.56 8.24
CA ILE A 4 5.15 17.43 8.04
C ILE A 4 4.33 16.32 7.40
N VAL A 5 4.79 15.85 6.24
CA VAL A 5 4.11 14.83 5.45
C VAL A 5 5.02 13.62 5.35
N PRO A 6 4.85 12.60 6.20
CA PRO A 6 5.58 11.34 6.07
C PRO A 6 5.23 10.65 4.76
N GLU A 7 6.25 10.26 4.03
CA GLU A 7 6.12 9.63 2.71
C GLU A 7 6.69 8.21 2.69
N ILE A 8 7.53 7.87 3.68
CA ILE A 8 8.09 6.54 3.86
C ILE A 8 7.79 5.99 5.25
N GLU A 9 7.82 4.66 5.40
CA GLU A 9 7.50 3.98 6.65
C GLU A 9 8.66 3.95 7.66
N ALA A 10 9.91 4.07 7.22
CA ALA A 10 11.09 3.96 8.08
C ALA A 10 11.45 5.29 8.77
N ILE A 11 10.54 5.81 9.60
CA ILE A 11 10.70 7.08 10.32
C ILE A 11 10.49 6.90 11.82
N ASN A 12 11.04 7.83 12.61
CA ASN A 12 10.84 7.83 14.06
C ASN A 12 9.51 8.48 14.43
N THR A 13 8.45 7.68 14.48
CA THR A 13 7.09 8.15 14.78
C THR A 13 6.92 8.67 16.20
N ASP A 14 7.68 8.16 17.16
CA ASP A 14 7.63 8.66 18.55
C ASP A 14 8.22 10.07 18.64
N LEU A 15 9.25 10.37 17.86
CA LEU A 15 9.80 11.72 17.74
C LEU A 15 8.79 12.65 17.07
N LEU A 16 8.15 12.20 15.99
CA LEU A 16 7.10 12.98 15.33
C LEU A 16 5.95 13.30 16.27
N ALA A 17 5.50 12.35 17.08
CA ALA A 17 4.44 12.57 18.08
C ALA A 17 4.85 13.61 19.14
N LYS A 18 6.13 13.64 19.52
CA LYS A 18 6.66 14.67 20.44
C LYS A 18 6.73 16.05 19.79
N ILE A 19 7.09 16.10 18.52
CA ILE A 19 7.16 17.35 17.75
C ILE A 19 5.76 17.93 17.58
N GLU A 20 4.77 17.12 17.18
CA GLU A 20 3.38 17.54 17.03
C GLU A 20 2.82 18.18 18.31
N LYS A 21 3.11 17.59 19.48
CA LYS A 21 2.67 18.12 20.78
C LYS A 21 3.34 19.43 21.20
N LYS A 22 4.52 19.73 20.70
CA LYS A 22 5.34 20.88 21.12
C LYS A 22 5.22 22.09 20.23
N ASN A 23 4.75 21.93 19.02
CA ASN A 23 4.77 22.97 17.99
C ASN A 23 3.39 23.02 17.31
N ASP A 24 3.05 24.18 16.75
CA ASP A 24 1.88 24.36 15.90
C ASP A 24 2.10 23.72 14.50
N LEU A 25 2.48 22.44 14.49
CA LEU A 25 2.74 21.67 13.30
C LEU A 25 1.61 20.67 13.07
N THR A 26 1.18 20.58 11.84
CA THR A 26 0.23 19.55 11.41
C THR A 26 0.97 18.40 10.74
N ILE A 27 0.77 17.18 11.23
CA ILE A 27 1.31 15.97 10.59
C ILE A 27 0.20 15.31 9.78
N VAL A 28 0.46 15.08 8.51
CA VAL A 28 -0.50 14.47 7.57
C VAL A 28 0.16 13.32 6.81
N PRO A 29 -0.39 12.11 6.92
CA PRO A 29 -1.56 11.69 7.71
C PRO A 29 -1.30 11.76 9.20
N SER A 30 -2.33 11.50 10.03
CA SER A 30 -2.20 11.57 11.49
C SER A 30 -1.09 10.64 12.02
N ILE A 31 -0.44 11.00 13.11
CA ILE A 31 0.57 10.15 13.76
C ILE A 31 0.01 8.74 14.04
N LYS A 32 -1.24 8.65 14.46
CA LYS A 32 -1.93 7.37 14.67
C LYS A 32 -1.95 6.53 13.40
N ALA A 33 -2.26 7.14 12.26
CA ALA A 33 -2.27 6.44 10.97
C ALA A 33 -0.88 5.91 10.63
N VAL A 34 0.15 6.75 10.73
CA VAL A 34 1.53 6.36 10.44
C VAL A 34 1.99 5.22 11.34
N GLN A 35 1.75 5.31 12.67
CA GLN A 35 2.16 4.27 13.62
C GLN A 35 1.47 2.93 13.37
N LEU A 36 0.16 2.95 13.08
CA LEU A 36 -0.61 1.73 12.83
C LEU A 36 -0.21 1.06 11.52
N THR A 37 -0.01 1.82 10.46
CA THR A 37 0.32 1.27 9.13
C THR A 37 1.76 0.79 9.02
N MET A 38 2.69 1.39 9.77
CA MET A 38 4.06 0.89 9.88
C MET A 38 4.16 -0.47 10.57
N ASN A 39 3.19 -0.82 11.39
CA ASN A 39 3.20 -2.05 12.18
C ASN A 39 2.08 -2.99 11.71
N ARG A 40 2.46 -4.08 11.01
CA ARG A 40 1.50 -5.08 10.52
C ARG A 40 0.63 -5.67 11.63
N GLN A 41 1.12 -5.77 12.85
CA GLN A 41 0.31 -6.22 13.97
C GLN A 41 -0.77 -5.19 14.32
N GLY A 42 -0.42 -3.91 14.36
CA GLY A 42 -1.35 -2.83 14.65
C GLY A 42 -2.47 -2.73 13.63
N ILE A 43 -2.11 -2.66 12.35
CA ILE A 43 -3.11 -2.51 11.29
C ILE A 43 -3.96 -3.77 11.11
N ARG A 44 -3.38 -4.97 11.25
CA ARG A 44 -4.12 -6.23 11.12
C ARG A 44 -5.14 -6.40 12.25
N LYS A 45 -4.77 -6.10 13.49
CA LYS A 45 -5.70 -6.11 14.62
C LYS A 45 -6.79 -5.06 14.49
N LEU A 46 -6.44 -3.85 14.04
CA LEU A 46 -7.45 -2.82 13.77
C LEU A 46 -8.47 -3.31 12.74
N ALA A 47 -8.02 -3.84 11.62
CA ALA A 47 -8.90 -4.30 10.55
C ALA A 47 -9.77 -5.50 10.98
N SER A 48 -9.15 -6.56 11.52
CA SER A 48 -9.83 -7.82 11.80
C SER A 48 -10.60 -7.82 13.12
N GLU A 49 -9.96 -7.35 14.23
CA GLU A 49 -10.52 -7.55 15.58
C GLU A 49 -11.40 -6.36 16.03
N ILE A 50 -11.08 -5.14 15.56
CA ILE A 50 -11.81 -3.93 15.97
C ILE A 50 -12.90 -3.58 14.96
N LEU A 51 -12.55 -3.56 13.66
CA LEU A 51 -13.46 -3.17 12.60
C LEU A 51 -14.24 -4.34 11.99
N ASN A 52 -13.90 -5.58 12.37
CA ASN A 52 -14.49 -6.81 11.84
C ASN A 52 -14.50 -6.87 10.30
N LEU A 53 -13.41 -6.39 9.68
CA LEU A 53 -13.24 -6.49 8.24
C LEU A 53 -12.76 -7.90 7.86
N PRO A 54 -13.21 -8.45 6.73
CA PRO A 54 -12.63 -9.67 6.17
C PRO A 54 -11.13 -9.45 5.88
N THR A 55 -10.28 -10.34 6.36
CA THR A 55 -8.82 -10.34 6.12
C THR A 55 -8.35 -11.77 5.86
N SER A 56 -7.11 -11.94 5.37
CA SER A 56 -6.47 -13.27 5.41
C SER A 56 -6.47 -13.82 6.83
N PRO A 57 -6.61 -15.14 7.04
CA PRO A 57 -6.32 -15.77 8.32
C PRO A 57 -4.88 -15.43 8.75
N TYR A 58 -4.67 -15.08 10.01
CA TYR A 58 -3.33 -14.69 10.48
C TYR A 58 -3.00 -15.14 11.88
N ALA A 59 -1.71 -15.20 12.18
CA ALA A 59 -1.16 -15.40 13.52
C ALA A 59 0.20 -14.72 13.63
N PHE A 60 0.63 -14.45 14.87
CA PHE A 60 1.96 -13.90 15.16
C PHE A 60 2.84 -14.97 15.77
N ALA A 61 4.15 -14.89 15.52
CA ALA A 61 5.15 -15.77 16.11
C ALA A 61 6.42 -14.99 16.45
N LYS A 62 6.94 -15.21 17.68
CA LYS A 62 8.17 -14.58 18.21
C LYS A 62 9.36 -15.53 18.26
N SER A 63 9.15 -16.78 17.89
CA SER A 63 10.17 -17.80 17.83
C SER A 63 9.91 -18.78 16.70
N PHE A 64 10.96 -19.47 16.25
CA PHE A 64 10.82 -20.50 15.24
C PHE A 64 9.88 -21.64 15.67
N LYS A 65 9.87 -21.97 16.96
CA LYS A 65 8.96 -22.98 17.53
C LYS A 65 7.49 -22.52 17.43
N GLU A 66 7.22 -21.27 17.79
CA GLU A 66 5.88 -20.68 17.64
C GLU A 66 5.46 -20.60 16.18
N LEU A 67 6.38 -20.20 15.28
CA LEU A 67 6.12 -20.13 13.84
C LEU A 67 5.62 -21.50 13.31
N LYS A 68 6.35 -22.58 13.59
CA LYS A 68 5.90 -23.92 13.20
C LYS A 68 4.56 -24.30 13.81
N SER A 69 4.38 -23.99 15.08
CA SER A 69 3.12 -24.27 15.78
C SER A 69 1.92 -23.56 15.14
N VAL A 70 2.04 -22.26 14.83
CA VAL A 70 0.91 -21.49 14.24
C VAL A 70 0.62 -21.90 12.80
N ILE A 71 1.65 -22.23 12.02
CA ILE A 71 1.45 -22.78 10.67
C ILE A 71 0.63 -24.09 10.75
N ASN A 72 1.06 -25.03 11.59
CA ASN A 72 0.45 -26.35 11.64
C ASN A 72 -0.93 -26.35 12.29
N SER A 73 -1.21 -25.46 13.24
CA SER A 73 -2.45 -25.52 14.04
C SER A 73 -3.51 -24.50 13.64
N LYS A 74 -3.12 -23.38 12.96
CA LYS A 74 -4.05 -22.26 12.71
C LYS A 74 -4.14 -21.84 11.25
N ILE A 75 -3.00 -21.78 10.56
CA ILE A 75 -2.93 -21.12 9.24
C ILE A 75 -2.95 -22.16 8.11
N GLY A 76 -2.10 -23.17 8.19
CA GLY A 76 -1.88 -24.15 7.11
C GLY A 76 -0.95 -23.60 6.02
N LEU A 77 -0.76 -24.42 4.99
CA LEU A 77 -0.03 -24.10 3.78
C LEU A 77 -0.98 -24.06 2.57
N PRO A 78 -0.76 -23.20 1.58
CA PRO A 78 0.31 -22.20 1.50
C PRO A 78 0.07 -20.99 2.39
N CYS A 79 1.16 -20.35 2.86
CA CYS A 79 1.09 -19.15 3.68
C CYS A 79 2.23 -18.18 3.36
N PHE A 80 2.11 -16.95 3.89
CA PHE A 80 3.14 -15.92 3.81
C PHE A 80 3.71 -15.66 5.21
N ILE A 81 5.03 -15.58 5.30
CA ILE A 81 5.75 -15.15 6.50
C ILE A 81 6.32 -13.77 6.22
N LYS A 82 5.97 -12.78 7.05
CA LYS A 82 6.39 -11.39 6.88
C LYS A 82 6.90 -10.83 8.20
N PRO A 83 7.99 -10.03 8.22
CA PRO A 83 8.36 -9.25 9.40
C PRO A 83 7.21 -8.30 9.78
N THR A 84 6.98 -8.06 11.07
CA THR A 84 5.93 -7.13 11.53
C THR A 84 6.22 -5.68 11.16
N MET A 85 7.49 -5.32 10.99
CA MET A 85 7.97 -3.98 10.62
C MET A 85 8.79 -4.04 9.33
N SER A 86 8.14 -4.07 8.19
CA SER A 86 8.80 -4.09 6.88
C SER A 86 7.87 -3.54 5.81
N SER A 87 8.43 -2.98 4.75
CA SER A 87 7.72 -2.50 3.55
C SER A 87 8.36 -3.08 2.28
N SER A 88 7.69 -2.95 1.16
CA SER A 88 8.18 -3.37 -0.17
C SER A 88 8.66 -4.83 -0.20
N GLY A 89 7.91 -5.75 0.40
CA GLY A 89 8.20 -7.18 0.35
C GLY A 89 9.47 -7.65 1.08
N LYS A 90 10.27 -6.75 1.67
CA LYS A 90 11.56 -7.10 2.29
C LYS A 90 11.39 -8.06 3.47
N GLY A 91 12.08 -9.20 3.39
CA GLY A 91 11.98 -10.27 4.39
C GLY A 91 10.71 -11.12 4.30
N GLN A 92 9.87 -10.91 3.29
CA GLN A 92 8.67 -11.70 3.04
C GLN A 92 9.01 -12.98 2.29
N SER A 93 8.35 -14.08 2.66
CA SER A 93 8.44 -15.36 1.94
C SER A 93 7.08 -16.01 1.82
N ARG A 94 6.76 -16.52 0.63
CA ARG A 94 5.64 -17.43 0.40
C ARG A 94 6.10 -18.86 0.64
N ILE A 95 5.39 -19.61 1.42
CA ILE A 95 5.70 -20.97 1.83
C ILE A 95 4.64 -21.92 1.30
N VAL A 96 5.07 -22.91 0.58
CA VAL A 96 4.19 -23.94 -0.01
C VAL A 96 4.44 -25.29 0.68
N GLU A 97 5.69 -25.54 1.12
CA GLU A 97 6.12 -26.77 1.75
C GLU A 97 6.77 -26.51 3.12
N GLU A 98 6.64 -27.46 4.04
CA GLU A 98 7.14 -27.32 5.41
C GLU A 98 8.68 -27.15 5.49
N ASN A 99 9.42 -27.73 4.55
CA ASN A 99 10.89 -27.62 4.47
C ASN A 99 11.38 -26.19 4.21
N GLU A 100 10.54 -25.30 3.68
CA GLU A 100 10.86 -23.90 3.38
C GLU A 100 10.78 -22.99 4.62
N VAL A 101 10.08 -23.42 5.68
CA VAL A 101 9.79 -22.59 6.86
C VAL A 101 11.07 -22.11 7.56
N SER A 102 12.12 -22.95 7.61
CA SER A 102 13.39 -22.57 8.25
C SER A 102 14.09 -21.43 7.49
N LYS A 103 14.15 -21.54 6.16
CA LYS A 103 14.74 -20.51 5.30
C LYS A 103 13.95 -19.20 5.38
N ALA A 104 12.64 -19.30 5.39
CA ALA A 104 11.76 -18.13 5.50
C ALA A 104 11.90 -17.41 6.85
N TRP A 105 12.06 -18.17 7.95
CA TRP A 105 12.35 -17.58 9.26
C TRP A 105 13.66 -16.79 9.27
N GLU A 106 14.73 -17.35 8.69
CA GLU A 106 15.99 -16.61 8.57
C GLU A 106 15.87 -15.40 7.65
N HIS A 107 15.20 -15.54 6.52
CA HIS A 107 14.95 -14.42 5.60
C HIS A 107 14.15 -13.30 6.27
N SER A 108 13.18 -13.61 7.12
CA SER A 108 12.38 -12.60 7.81
C SER A 108 13.21 -11.66 8.70
N LYS A 109 14.42 -12.08 9.12
CA LYS A 109 15.36 -11.27 9.91
C LYS A 109 16.05 -10.19 9.08
N SER A 110 16.01 -10.28 7.75
CA SER A 110 16.57 -9.28 6.83
C SER A 110 15.66 -8.04 6.65
N GLY A 111 14.49 -8.02 7.29
CA GLY A 111 13.59 -6.85 7.28
C GLY A 111 14.28 -5.60 7.86
N ARG A 112 13.75 -4.41 7.49
CA ARG A 112 14.34 -3.10 7.87
C ARG A 112 14.49 -2.91 9.39
N VAL A 113 13.59 -3.50 10.17
CA VAL A 113 13.62 -3.47 11.64
C VAL A 113 13.38 -4.88 12.14
N ASN A 114 14.43 -5.50 12.67
CA ASN A 114 14.33 -6.83 13.26
C ASN A 114 13.77 -6.72 14.69
N GLN A 115 12.48 -6.94 14.85
CA GLN A 115 11.81 -7.01 16.17
C GLN A 115 11.69 -8.47 16.68
N GLY A 116 12.19 -9.44 15.93
CA GLY A 116 12.11 -10.86 16.31
C GLY A 116 10.68 -11.43 16.25
N GLU A 117 9.73 -10.70 15.66
CA GLU A 117 8.34 -11.11 15.50
C GLU A 117 7.94 -11.12 14.03
N VAL A 118 7.21 -12.14 13.61
CA VAL A 118 6.64 -12.25 12.27
C VAL A 118 5.12 -12.38 12.34
N ILE A 119 4.45 -11.93 11.28
CA ILE A 119 3.08 -12.31 10.98
C ILE A 119 3.10 -13.46 9.98
N VAL A 120 2.24 -14.45 10.21
CA VAL A 120 1.96 -15.55 9.30
C VAL A 120 0.56 -15.33 8.76
N GLU A 121 0.42 -15.23 7.46
CA GLU A 121 -0.87 -15.00 6.80
C GLU A 121 -1.17 -16.16 5.85
N GLY A 122 -2.37 -16.72 5.97
CA GLY A 122 -2.86 -17.73 5.03
C GLY A 122 -3.06 -17.11 3.65
N GLN A 123 -2.79 -17.87 2.61
CA GLN A 123 -3.04 -17.42 1.25
C GLN A 123 -4.54 -17.25 1.01
N VAL A 124 -4.94 -16.08 0.54
CA VAL A 124 -6.29 -15.84 0.04
C VAL A 124 -6.36 -16.30 -1.42
N ASP A 125 -7.37 -17.06 -1.77
CA ASP A 125 -7.66 -17.42 -3.14
C ASP A 125 -8.53 -16.32 -3.76
N PHE A 126 -7.93 -15.43 -4.54
CA PHE A 126 -8.56 -14.26 -5.15
C PHE A 126 -8.45 -14.30 -6.69
N ASP A 127 -9.38 -13.63 -7.35
CA ASP A 127 -9.38 -13.49 -8.82
C ASP A 127 -8.41 -12.37 -9.26
N TYR A 128 -8.38 -11.25 -8.53
CA TYR A 128 -7.49 -10.11 -8.75
C TYR A 128 -7.35 -9.25 -7.50
N GLU A 129 -6.31 -8.44 -7.49
CA GLU A 129 -6.02 -7.44 -6.46
C GLU A 129 -6.26 -6.04 -7.00
N ILE A 130 -6.76 -5.16 -6.13
CA ILE A 130 -6.95 -3.74 -6.45
C ILE A 130 -6.31 -2.85 -5.39
N THR A 131 -5.90 -1.67 -5.82
CA THR A 131 -5.70 -0.52 -4.94
C THR A 131 -6.89 0.42 -5.11
N LEU A 132 -7.59 0.71 -4.01
CA LEU A 132 -8.62 1.74 -3.98
C LEU A 132 -8.06 3.00 -3.31
N LEU A 133 -7.64 3.96 -4.14
CA LEU A 133 -7.19 5.25 -3.63
C LEU A 133 -8.37 5.97 -2.97
N THR A 134 -8.23 6.23 -1.69
CA THR A 134 -9.26 6.80 -0.82
C THR A 134 -8.75 8.12 -0.27
N VAL A 135 -9.44 9.21 -0.60
CA VAL A 135 -9.03 10.57 -0.24
C VAL A 135 -9.93 11.10 0.87
N ARG A 136 -9.32 11.48 1.97
CA ARG A 136 -10.01 12.18 3.08
C ARG A 136 -9.68 13.66 3.00
N ALA A 137 -10.66 14.47 2.64
CA ALA A 137 -10.50 15.90 2.42
C ALA A 137 -11.62 16.69 3.12
N LYS A 138 -11.40 17.97 3.34
CA LYS A 138 -12.44 18.86 3.86
C LYS A 138 -13.42 19.23 2.74
N ASN A 139 -14.70 19.15 3.05
CA ASN A 139 -15.76 19.68 2.19
C ASN A 139 -15.88 21.22 2.37
N LYS A 140 -16.85 21.84 1.69
CA LYS A 140 -17.10 23.29 1.76
C LYS A 140 -17.46 23.77 3.16
N ASP A 141 -18.02 22.92 3.98
CA ASP A 141 -18.46 23.21 5.35
C ASP A 141 -17.33 22.97 6.38
N GLY A 142 -16.15 22.55 5.91
CA GLY A 142 -14.99 22.23 6.75
C GLY A 142 -15.02 20.83 7.36
N GLU A 143 -16.04 20.02 7.07
CA GLU A 143 -16.15 18.65 7.54
C GLU A 143 -15.33 17.70 6.66
N ILE A 144 -14.80 16.62 7.27
CA ILE A 144 -14.05 15.61 6.54
C ILE A 144 -15.01 14.71 5.78
N SER A 145 -14.83 14.67 4.47
CA SER A 145 -15.52 13.76 3.56
C SER A 145 -14.53 12.77 2.93
N THR A 146 -15.04 11.59 2.59
CA THR A 146 -14.25 10.52 1.96
C THR A 146 -14.62 10.40 0.49
N HIS A 147 -13.63 10.47 -0.38
CA HIS A 147 -13.76 10.35 -1.83
C HIS A 147 -12.99 9.11 -2.30
N PHE A 148 -13.51 8.41 -3.31
CA PHE A 148 -12.90 7.21 -3.86
C PHE A 148 -12.58 7.44 -5.33
N CYS A 149 -11.33 7.19 -5.71
CA CYS A 149 -10.96 7.07 -7.12
C CYS A 149 -11.58 5.80 -7.71
N GLU A 150 -11.61 5.71 -9.04
CA GLU A 150 -11.92 4.43 -9.69
C GLU A 150 -10.88 3.38 -9.30
N PRO A 151 -11.29 2.10 -9.13
CA PRO A 151 -10.39 1.03 -8.71
C PRO A 151 -9.21 0.87 -9.68
N ILE A 152 -8.04 0.64 -9.12
CA ILE A 152 -6.80 0.40 -9.85
C ILE A 152 -6.47 -1.08 -9.74
N GLY A 153 -6.46 -1.79 -10.88
CA GLY A 153 -5.88 -3.11 -10.97
C GLY A 153 -4.36 -3.02 -11.08
N HIS A 154 -3.65 -3.99 -10.53
CA HIS A 154 -2.20 -3.99 -10.61
C HIS A 154 -1.61 -5.40 -10.61
N ARG A 155 -0.36 -5.49 -11.03
CA ARG A 155 0.43 -6.70 -10.98
C ARG A 155 1.74 -6.43 -10.26
N GLN A 156 2.10 -7.34 -9.38
CA GLN A 156 3.38 -7.36 -8.68
C GLN A 156 4.13 -8.65 -9.02
N GLU A 157 5.45 -8.56 -9.06
CA GLU A 157 6.34 -9.73 -9.19
C GLU A 157 7.35 -9.72 -8.05
N ASN A 158 7.42 -10.82 -7.30
CA ASN A 158 8.30 -10.95 -6.13
C ASN A 158 8.14 -9.85 -5.06
N GLY A 159 6.98 -9.17 -5.04
CA GLY A 159 6.69 -8.07 -4.14
C GLY A 159 7.03 -6.69 -4.70
N ASP A 160 7.55 -6.61 -5.91
CA ASP A 160 7.81 -5.36 -6.61
C ASP A 160 6.66 -5.01 -7.56
N TYR A 161 6.30 -3.73 -7.61
CA TYR A 161 5.30 -3.20 -8.53
C TYR A 161 5.80 -3.31 -9.97
N VAL A 162 4.97 -3.85 -10.86
CA VAL A 162 5.30 -3.99 -12.29
C VAL A 162 4.44 -3.08 -13.16
N GLU A 163 3.12 -3.18 -13.00
CA GLU A 163 2.17 -2.41 -13.80
C GLU A 163 0.85 -2.21 -13.05
N SER A 164 0.14 -1.17 -13.44
CA SER A 164 -1.23 -0.89 -13.00
C SER A 164 -2.08 -0.34 -14.13
N TRP A 165 -3.38 -0.48 -14.01
CA TRP A 165 -4.36 0.05 -14.97
C TRP A 165 -5.60 0.58 -14.25
N GLN A 166 -6.25 1.56 -14.85
CA GLN A 166 -7.44 2.20 -14.31
C GLN A 166 -8.42 2.56 -15.44
N PRO A 167 -9.72 2.21 -15.30
CA PRO A 167 -10.29 1.53 -14.15
C PRO A 167 -10.12 0.01 -14.21
N GLN A 168 -10.07 -0.65 -13.04
CA GLN A 168 -10.23 -2.08 -12.96
C GLN A 168 -11.72 -2.44 -13.06
N ALA A 169 -12.07 -3.25 -14.05
CA ALA A 169 -13.45 -3.76 -14.17
C ALA A 169 -13.78 -4.71 -13.01
N MET A 170 -14.92 -4.48 -12.36
CA MET A 170 -15.39 -5.32 -11.27
C MET A 170 -16.92 -5.25 -11.15
N SER A 171 -17.53 -6.18 -10.41
CA SER A 171 -18.96 -6.13 -10.15
C SER A 171 -19.33 -4.92 -9.28
N GLU A 172 -20.54 -4.39 -9.46
CA GLU A 172 -21.04 -3.29 -8.62
C GLU A 172 -21.05 -3.66 -7.14
N LYS A 173 -21.38 -4.92 -6.81
CA LYS A 173 -21.38 -5.40 -5.43
C LYS A 173 -19.98 -5.41 -4.82
N ALA A 174 -18.97 -5.88 -5.56
CA ALA A 174 -17.59 -5.83 -5.11
C ALA A 174 -17.10 -4.40 -4.95
N LEU A 175 -17.46 -3.48 -5.87
CA LEU A 175 -17.11 -2.07 -5.77
C LEU A 175 -17.71 -1.41 -4.52
N VAL A 176 -19.00 -1.66 -4.24
CA VAL A 176 -19.66 -1.11 -3.03
C VAL A 176 -18.97 -1.63 -1.77
N LYS A 177 -18.74 -2.95 -1.66
CA LYS A 177 -18.02 -3.54 -0.52
C LYS A 177 -16.60 -2.99 -0.38
N SER A 178 -15.88 -2.80 -1.48
CA SER A 178 -14.53 -2.22 -1.48
C SER A 178 -14.52 -0.80 -0.90
N LYS A 179 -15.48 0.03 -1.31
CA LYS A 179 -15.65 1.39 -0.76
C LYS A 179 -16.02 1.36 0.72
N GLU A 180 -16.85 0.43 1.17
CA GLU A 180 -17.20 0.26 2.59
C GLU A 180 -15.98 -0.14 3.43
N VAL A 181 -15.19 -1.12 2.97
CA VAL A 181 -13.96 -1.55 3.64
C VAL A 181 -12.96 -0.38 3.72
N ALA A 182 -12.70 0.29 2.59
CA ALA A 182 -11.79 1.41 2.51
C ALA A 182 -12.23 2.58 3.40
N LYS A 183 -13.53 2.89 3.44
CA LYS A 183 -14.07 3.92 4.32
C LYS A 183 -13.85 3.59 5.79
N LYS A 184 -14.21 2.38 6.22
CA LYS A 184 -14.07 1.95 7.62
C LYS A 184 -12.62 2.03 8.10
N ILE A 185 -11.67 1.53 7.31
CA ILE A 185 -10.26 1.53 7.70
C ILE A 185 -9.69 2.95 7.74
N THR A 186 -9.97 3.80 6.74
CA THR A 186 -9.46 5.16 6.68
C THR A 186 -10.11 6.08 7.71
N ASP A 187 -11.40 5.89 8.03
CA ASP A 187 -12.07 6.61 9.13
C ASP A 187 -11.43 6.26 10.49
N ALA A 188 -11.11 4.99 10.73
CA ALA A 188 -10.46 4.55 11.97
C ALA A 188 -9.02 5.05 12.11
N LEU A 189 -8.28 5.17 11.00
CA LEU A 189 -6.95 5.77 10.95
C LEU A 189 -7.00 7.28 11.19
N GLY A 190 -8.02 7.94 10.67
CA GLY A 190 -8.21 9.39 10.79
C GLY A 190 -7.24 10.21 9.94
N GLY A 191 -7.26 11.53 10.15
CA GLY A 191 -6.43 12.46 9.39
C GLY A 191 -6.98 12.81 8.01
N LEU A 192 -6.24 13.67 7.30
CA LEU A 192 -6.49 14.10 5.92
C LEU A 192 -5.45 13.45 5.00
N GLY A 193 -5.68 13.52 3.69
CA GLY A 193 -4.74 13.01 2.68
C GLY A 193 -5.28 11.82 1.91
N ILE A 194 -4.40 11.19 1.15
CA ILE A 194 -4.71 10.01 0.35
C ILE A 194 -4.26 8.73 1.08
N PHE A 195 -5.02 7.67 0.88
CA PHE A 195 -4.75 6.34 1.39
C PHE A 195 -4.85 5.34 0.23
N GLY A 196 -3.79 4.57 -0.01
CA GLY A 196 -3.82 3.42 -0.90
C GLY A 196 -4.33 2.20 -0.13
N VAL A 197 -5.58 1.81 -0.36
CA VAL A 197 -6.18 0.63 0.30
C VAL A 197 -6.11 -0.56 -0.64
N GLU A 198 -5.34 -1.57 -0.29
CA GLU A 198 -5.17 -2.79 -1.07
C GLU A 198 -6.19 -3.84 -0.64
N LEU A 199 -6.87 -4.42 -1.62
CA LEU A 199 -7.98 -5.34 -1.44
C LEU A 199 -7.85 -6.54 -2.38
N PHE A 200 -8.07 -7.74 -1.86
CA PHE A 200 -8.25 -8.94 -2.66
C PHE A 200 -9.72 -9.12 -3.04
N ILE A 201 -9.98 -9.44 -4.28
CA ILE A 201 -11.32 -9.59 -4.83
C ILE A 201 -11.50 -11.01 -5.39
N LYS A 202 -12.58 -11.67 -4.96
CA LYS A 202 -13.04 -12.92 -5.56
C LYS A 202 -14.52 -12.83 -5.83
N LYS A 203 -14.92 -12.72 -7.09
CA LYS A 203 -16.31 -12.45 -7.47
C LYS A 203 -16.84 -11.20 -6.75
N ASP A 204 -17.80 -11.36 -5.85
CA ASP A 204 -18.39 -10.29 -5.04
C ASP A 204 -17.79 -10.19 -3.62
N GLU A 205 -16.82 -11.03 -3.27
CA GLU A 205 -16.18 -11.00 -1.96
C GLU A 205 -14.92 -10.13 -1.97
N VAL A 206 -14.71 -9.43 -0.84
CA VAL A 206 -13.64 -8.43 -0.67
C VAL A 206 -12.92 -8.70 0.64
N TRP A 207 -11.59 -8.81 0.59
CA TRP A 207 -10.74 -8.91 1.78
C TRP A 207 -9.78 -7.73 1.84
N PHE A 208 -9.65 -7.16 3.03
CA PHE A 208 -8.63 -6.16 3.32
C PHE A 208 -7.25 -6.82 3.34
N SER A 209 -6.33 -6.29 2.55
CA SER A 209 -4.93 -6.70 2.50
C SER A 209 -4.04 -5.75 3.30
N GLU A 210 -3.87 -4.53 2.83
CA GLU A 210 -2.99 -3.53 3.44
C GLU A 210 -3.54 -2.11 3.21
N VAL A 211 -2.98 -1.11 3.91
CA VAL A 211 -3.25 0.30 3.65
C VAL A 211 -2.00 1.14 3.85
N SER A 212 -1.69 1.96 2.86
CA SER A 212 -0.62 2.96 2.88
C SER A 212 -1.22 4.35 3.04
N PRO A 213 -0.88 5.12 4.09
CA PRO A 213 -1.46 6.44 4.34
C PRO A 213 -0.69 7.53 3.57
N ARG A 214 -0.44 7.32 2.28
CA ARG A 214 0.36 8.15 1.37
C ARG A 214 0.04 7.80 -0.08
N PRO A 215 0.54 8.57 -1.07
CA PRO A 215 0.54 8.13 -2.46
C PRO A 215 1.13 6.71 -2.61
N HIS A 216 0.60 5.93 -3.53
CA HIS A 216 0.91 4.51 -3.69
C HIS A 216 1.47 4.22 -5.08
N ASP A 217 2.46 3.34 -5.19
CA ASP A 217 3.12 3.03 -6.47
C ASP A 217 2.12 2.67 -7.58
N THR A 218 1.07 1.92 -7.24
CA THR A 218 0.00 1.58 -8.19
C THR A 218 -0.80 2.81 -8.64
N GLY A 219 -0.85 3.87 -7.83
CA GLY A 219 -1.56 5.11 -8.09
C GLY A 219 -0.88 6.01 -9.11
N MET A 220 0.36 5.74 -9.52
CA MET A 220 1.03 6.51 -10.57
C MET A 220 0.24 6.54 -11.87
N VAL A 221 -0.58 5.53 -12.17
CA VAL A 221 -1.47 5.51 -13.32
C VAL A 221 -2.43 6.72 -13.35
N THR A 222 -2.77 7.29 -12.19
CA THR A 222 -3.65 8.46 -12.08
C THR A 222 -3.11 9.70 -12.76
N MET A 223 -1.79 9.81 -12.96
CA MET A 223 -1.19 10.89 -13.75
C MET A 223 -1.64 10.90 -15.21
N ALA A 224 -2.04 9.74 -15.74
CA ALA A 224 -2.51 9.60 -17.11
C ALA A 224 -4.03 9.48 -17.22
N THR A 225 -4.73 9.08 -16.16
CA THR A 225 -6.14 8.65 -16.23
C THR A 225 -7.11 9.59 -15.52
N GLN A 226 -6.66 10.37 -14.56
CA GLN A 226 -7.52 11.23 -13.75
C GLN A 226 -7.30 12.72 -14.03
N LYS A 227 -8.30 13.54 -13.67
CA LYS A 227 -8.16 14.99 -13.71
C LYS A 227 -7.15 15.52 -12.70
N GLN A 228 -7.07 14.89 -11.54
CA GLN A 228 -6.08 15.15 -10.50
C GLN A 228 -5.36 13.84 -10.19
N SER A 229 -4.06 13.86 -10.31
CA SER A 229 -3.22 12.73 -9.93
C SER A 229 -3.31 12.45 -8.43
N GLU A 230 -2.91 11.27 -8.00
CA GLU A 230 -2.85 10.93 -6.56
C GLU A 230 -2.02 11.94 -5.76
N PHE A 231 -0.94 12.47 -6.34
CA PHE A 231 -0.08 13.48 -5.72
C PHE A 231 -0.81 14.82 -5.55
N GLU A 232 -1.56 15.26 -6.57
CA GLU A 232 -2.37 16.47 -6.47
C GLU A 232 -3.53 16.31 -5.49
N LEU A 233 -4.19 15.14 -5.49
CA LEU A 233 -5.24 14.81 -4.52
C LEU A 233 -4.71 14.86 -3.09
N HIS A 234 -3.50 14.29 -2.86
CA HIS A 234 -2.86 14.31 -1.55
C HIS A 234 -2.53 15.74 -1.11
N ALA A 235 -1.86 16.51 -1.97
CA ALA A 235 -1.51 17.89 -1.68
C ALA A 235 -2.75 18.76 -1.39
N LYS A 236 -3.80 18.64 -2.20
CA LYS A 236 -5.05 19.38 -2.00
C LYS A 236 -5.76 19.01 -0.71
N ALA A 237 -5.82 17.70 -0.39
CA ALA A 237 -6.41 17.24 0.86
C ALA A 237 -5.67 17.80 2.09
N ILE A 238 -4.33 17.82 2.05
CA ILE A 238 -3.48 18.40 3.11
C ILE A 238 -3.77 19.89 3.30
N LEU A 239 -3.91 20.61 2.20
CA LEU A 239 -4.13 22.06 2.21
C LEU A 239 -5.60 22.47 2.42
N GLY A 240 -6.51 21.51 2.60
CA GLY A 240 -7.94 21.78 2.76
C GLY A 240 -8.60 22.30 1.49
N LEU A 241 -8.03 22.03 0.33
CA LEU A 241 -8.56 22.42 -0.98
C LEU A 241 -9.55 21.36 -1.52
N PRO A 242 -10.50 21.74 -2.38
CA PRO A 242 -11.41 20.80 -3.02
C PRO A 242 -10.67 19.76 -3.86
N VAL A 243 -11.08 18.50 -3.74
CA VAL A 243 -10.56 17.36 -4.51
C VAL A 243 -11.54 16.92 -5.58
N ASP A 244 -11.02 16.45 -6.71
CA ASP A 244 -11.80 15.91 -7.83
C ASP A 244 -11.17 14.57 -8.25
N VAL A 245 -11.80 13.48 -7.87
CA VAL A 245 -11.35 12.11 -8.12
C VAL A 245 -11.82 11.52 -9.44
N SER A 246 -12.37 12.38 -10.35
CA SER A 246 -12.97 11.92 -11.58
C SER A 246 -11.94 11.31 -12.54
N LEU A 247 -12.32 10.16 -13.11
CA LEU A 247 -11.60 9.52 -14.20
C LEU A 247 -11.86 10.33 -15.50
N THR A 248 -10.82 10.57 -16.29
CA THR A 248 -10.91 11.25 -17.58
C THR A 248 -10.83 10.28 -18.75
N LYS A 249 -10.02 9.25 -18.60
CA LYS A 249 -9.82 8.18 -19.61
C LYS A 249 -9.24 6.93 -18.96
N ALA A 250 -9.41 5.79 -19.59
CA ALA A 250 -8.71 4.58 -19.20
C ALA A 250 -7.22 4.67 -19.59
N GLY A 251 -6.36 4.01 -18.80
CA GLY A 251 -4.94 3.98 -19.07
C GLY A 251 -4.20 2.98 -18.20
N ALA A 252 -2.91 2.83 -18.44
CA ALA A 252 -2.03 1.96 -17.69
C ALA A 252 -0.69 2.64 -17.42
N SER A 253 0.00 2.17 -16.39
CA SER A 253 1.36 2.56 -16.02
C SER A 253 2.19 1.31 -15.81
N ALA A 254 3.44 1.31 -16.27
CA ALA A 254 4.38 0.22 -16.06
C ALA A 254 5.75 0.78 -15.69
N VAL A 255 6.48 0.05 -14.84
CA VAL A 255 7.86 0.37 -14.48
C VAL A 255 8.80 -0.40 -15.39
N ILE A 256 9.79 0.30 -15.94
CA ILE A 256 10.92 -0.30 -16.63
C ILE A 256 12.09 -0.32 -15.65
N TYR A 257 12.45 -1.51 -15.22
CA TYR A 257 13.60 -1.71 -14.33
C TYR A 257 14.90 -1.76 -15.13
N GLY A 258 16.00 -1.38 -14.49
CA GLY A 258 17.34 -1.57 -15.07
C GLY A 258 17.67 -3.06 -15.18
N GLU A 259 18.26 -3.46 -16.30
CA GLU A 259 18.66 -4.85 -16.55
C GLU A 259 20.05 -5.20 -16.03
N HIS A 260 20.86 -4.16 -15.75
CA HIS A 260 22.26 -4.30 -15.38
C HIS A 260 22.65 -3.35 -14.25
N ASP A 261 23.66 -3.74 -13.47
CA ASP A 261 24.32 -2.86 -12.56
C ASP A 261 25.13 -1.82 -13.35
N ALA A 262 24.90 -0.53 -13.08
CA ALA A 262 25.57 0.56 -13.78
C ALA A 262 25.67 1.81 -12.90
N ASP A 263 26.82 2.48 -12.92
CA ASP A 263 27.08 3.73 -12.23
C ASP A 263 26.46 4.96 -12.93
N VAL A 264 26.01 4.75 -14.20
CA VAL A 264 25.34 5.78 -15.01
C VAL A 264 24.18 5.12 -15.75
N ILE A 265 23.00 5.72 -15.65
CA ILE A 265 21.81 5.24 -16.35
C ILE A 265 21.72 5.96 -17.71
N ILE A 266 21.58 5.18 -18.77
CA ILE A 266 21.34 5.66 -20.12
C ILE A 266 19.92 5.27 -20.52
N TYR A 267 19.17 6.25 -20.99
CA TYR A 267 17.82 6.05 -21.55
C TYR A 267 17.92 6.17 -23.07
N ASP A 268 17.58 5.08 -23.75
CA ASP A 268 17.60 5.02 -25.20
C ASP A 268 16.19 4.92 -25.78
N GLU A 269 16.04 5.27 -27.04
CA GLU A 269 14.79 5.17 -27.82
C GLU A 269 13.56 5.91 -27.23
N ILE A 270 13.78 6.90 -26.36
CA ILE A 270 12.72 7.70 -25.74
C ILE A 270 11.80 8.33 -26.81
N GLU A 271 12.38 8.83 -27.90
CA GLU A 271 11.63 9.44 -29.01
C GLU A 271 10.69 8.46 -29.70
N LYS A 272 11.07 7.18 -29.79
CA LYS A 272 10.19 6.14 -30.35
C LYS A 272 9.01 5.85 -29.45
N ALA A 273 9.24 5.77 -28.14
CA ALA A 273 8.18 5.56 -27.19
C ALA A 273 7.21 6.77 -27.15
N LEU A 274 7.73 8.00 -27.16
CA LEU A 274 6.90 9.21 -27.18
C LEU A 274 6.18 9.44 -28.52
N ALA A 275 6.59 8.78 -29.61
CA ALA A 275 5.88 8.80 -30.87
C ALA A 275 4.59 7.97 -30.87
N ILE A 276 4.36 7.16 -29.84
CA ILE A 276 3.11 6.40 -29.66
C ILE A 276 2.07 7.29 -29.01
N ASP A 277 0.93 7.45 -29.64
CA ASP A 277 -0.16 8.29 -29.14
C ASP A 277 -0.59 7.89 -27.72
N GLY A 278 -0.63 8.88 -26.82
CA GLY A 278 -1.08 8.70 -25.43
C GLY A 278 -0.01 8.15 -24.49
N VAL A 279 1.22 7.89 -24.97
CA VAL A 279 2.35 7.51 -24.13
C VAL A 279 2.99 8.74 -23.50
N ASP A 280 3.30 8.64 -22.20
CA ASP A 280 4.07 9.59 -21.42
C ASP A 280 5.16 8.84 -20.66
N ILE A 281 6.29 9.49 -20.42
CA ILE A 281 7.46 8.89 -19.77
C ILE A 281 7.81 9.72 -18.53
N ARG A 282 8.05 9.03 -17.42
CA ARG A 282 8.56 9.62 -16.18
C ARG A 282 9.94 9.03 -15.87
N ILE A 283 10.95 9.86 -15.94
CA ILE A 283 12.32 9.47 -15.60
C ILE A 283 12.54 9.70 -14.11
N PHE A 284 12.81 8.63 -13.38
CA PHE A 284 13.25 8.72 -12.00
C PHE A 284 14.76 8.99 -12.00
N GLY A 285 15.17 10.14 -11.46
CA GLY A 285 16.59 10.58 -11.43
C GLY A 285 17.46 9.74 -10.49
N LYS A 286 17.46 8.42 -10.68
CA LYS A 286 18.33 7.51 -9.95
C LYS A 286 19.76 7.66 -10.42
N PRO A 287 20.77 7.75 -9.50
CA PRO A 287 22.17 7.89 -9.90
C PRO A 287 22.75 6.59 -10.46
N GLU A 288 22.23 5.45 -10.03
CA GLU A 288 22.76 4.12 -10.32
C GLU A 288 21.62 3.15 -10.66
N SER A 289 21.93 2.12 -11.44
CA SER A 289 21.05 0.99 -11.73
C SER A 289 21.55 -0.26 -11.04
N PHE A 290 20.64 -1.03 -10.48
CA PHE A 290 20.90 -2.35 -9.90
C PHE A 290 20.00 -3.39 -10.57
N LYS A 291 20.58 -4.59 -10.80
CA LYS A 291 19.86 -5.73 -11.33
C LYS A 291 18.99 -6.39 -10.28
#